data_05f89642d7e443a4b9ddd6f3a045e844
#
_entry.id   05f89642d7e443a4b9ddd6f3a045e844
#
_cell.length_a   1.000
_cell.length_b   1.000
_cell.length_c   1.000
_cell.angle_alpha   90.00
_cell.angle_beta   90.00
_cell.angle_gamma   90.00
#
_symmetry.space_group_name_H-M   'P 1'
#
loop_
_entity.id
_entity.type
_entity.pdbx_description
1 polymer ?
#
loop_
_entity_poly.entity_id
_entity_poly.type
_entity_poly.pdbx_seq_one_letter_code
_entity_poly.pdbx_strand_id
1 'polypeptide(L)'
;MKIRPKSKKIPAVFGLLILLVILFTGVFLINRFRSLNSSASSVISPQKIKITNIGSNFFAVSWITQNPSTGLVQFGENASLEELKKDIRDQNNSKSEKYQTHYVLVDNLKAETKYFFKIISEGASFDNSQKPFEVTTGPTKIPTDNDIAQGRILTAEKQPATGVIVYLSIANAVTQSAITDSMGNWMIPLSLTRNLDLMTFSNYDRSAQVEEIFVQADSQTASVSLTTINDNPVPDILLGQNYNLLNQMPQISNTPAPLFQNPEEGSPSFGGFQQENASLSITSPAENEQINNSQPEFIGTAPKDQQLDIKIESEGEISSNTVADQTGKWQWSPPSNLSPGPHTITVSYTDSGGFIRKVSRSFTVLAQGSSDLPSFTATPSGKLITPTTTPTSSLKITVSPSPSLAPTIPYRTSLPSTESGIYRSGTTLPTILFLGLGLIIILIGAALILF
;
A
#
# COMPACT_ATOMS: atom_id res chain seq x y z
N MET A 1 62.28 12.42 62.79
CA MET A 1 62.70 13.13 61.58
C MET A 1 61.72 12.80 60.48
N LYS A 2 60.73 13.70 60.16
CA LYS A 2 59.71 13.47 59.16
C LYS A 2 60.20 14.00 57.81
N ILE A 3 60.54 13.13 56.87
CA ILE A 3 60.91 13.49 55.51
C ILE A 3 59.65 13.88 54.79
N ARG A 4 59.47 15.17 54.44
CA ARG A 4 58.37 15.64 53.57
C ARG A 4 58.78 15.31 52.12
N PRO A 5 57.89 14.60 51.32
CA PRO A 5 58.20 14.38 49.93
C PRO A 5 58.15 15.72 49.18
N LYS A 6 59.23 16.03 48.43
CA LYS A 6 59.29 17.18 47.49
C LYS A 6 58.26 16.93 46.36
N SER A 7 57.20 17.71 46.32
CA SER A 7 56.26 17.73 45.19
C SER A 7 57.04 18.25 43.95
N LYS A 8 57.20 17.40 42.95
CA LYS A 8 57.68 17.82 41.63
C LYS A 8 56.61 18.66 40.98
N LYS A 9 56.76 19.97 40.97
CA LYS A 9 55.87 20.89 40.24
C LYS A 9 56.11 20.68 38.76
N ILE A 10 55.06 20.22 38.03
CA ILE A 10 55.10 20.16 36.56
C ILE A 10 55.08 21.62 36.07
N PRO A 11 55.99 22.05 35.20
CA PRO A 11 55.96 23.39 34.63
C PRO A 11 54.61 23.64 33.95
N ALA A 12 53.96 24.77 34.26
CA ALA A 12 52.62 25.12 33.75
C ALA A 12 52.53 25.04 32.21
N VAL A 13 53.65 25.36 31.51
CA VAL A 13 53.78 25.24 30.05
C VAL A 13 53.60 23.80 29.55
N PHE A 14 54.10 22.81 30.34
CA PHE A 14 53.96 21.39 29.97
C PHE A 14 52.51 20.89 30.13
N GLY A 15 51.81 21.37 31.16
CA GLY A 15 50.40 21.13 31.37
C GLY A 15 49.53 21.69 30.23
N LEU A 16 49.78 22.92 29.81
CA LEU A 16 49.12 23.57 28.68
C LEU A 16 49.32 22.80 27.36
N LEU A 17 50.55 22.34 27.13
CA LEU A 17 50.88 21.60 25.92
C LEU A 17 50.16 20.24 25.83
N ILE A 18 50.05 19.51 26.94
CA ILE A 18 49.29 18.27 27.04
C ILE A 18 47.81 18.54 26.78
N LEU A 19 47.23 19.61 27.34
CA LEU A 19 45.83 19.97 27.16
C LEU A 19 45.53 20.32 25.69
N LEU A 20 46.42 21.03 24.99
CA LEU A 20 46.33 21.30 23.56
C LEU A 20 46.38 20.02 22.71
N VAL A 21 47.30 19.09 23.02
CA VAL A 21 47.38 17.81 22.32
C VAL A 21 46.10 17.01 22.48
N ILE A 22 45.54 16.93 23.67
CA ILE A 22 44.28 16.26 23.95
C ILE A 22 43.11 16.90 23.15
N LEU A 23 43.06 18.24 23.14
CA LEU A 23 42.05 18.98 22.40
C LEU A 23 42.14 18.72 20.89
N PHE A 24 43.34 18.83 20.31
CA PHE A 24 43.59 18.55 18.89
C PHE A 24 43.28 17.11 18.51
N THR A 25 43.70 16.16 19.35
CA THR A 25 43.39 14.72 19.11
C THR A 25 41.89 14.45 19.22
N GLY A 26 41.20 15.06 20.19
CA GLY A 26 39.76 14.94 20.32
C GLY A 26 39.00 15.51 19.14
N VAL A 27 39.35 16.70 18.64
CA VAL A 27 38.74 17.30 17.44
C VAL A 27 39.04 16.48 16.19
N PHE A 28 40.25 15.99 16.03
CA PHE A 28 40.67 15.14 14.91
C PHE A 28 39.88 13.83 14.91
N LEU A 29 39.71 13.16 16.03
CA LEU A 29 38.94 11.93 16.17
C LEU A 29 37.46 12.18 15.85
N ILE A 30 36.87 13.24 16.42
CA ILE A 30 35.46 13.60 16.14
C ILE A 30 35.24 13.85 14.63
N ASN A 31 36.14 14.59 13.98
CA ASN A 31 36.04 14.85 12.54
C ASN A 31 36.20 13.57 11.72
N ARG A 32 37.11 12.65 12.11
CA ARG A 32 37.30 11.37 11.45
C ARG A 32 36.08 10.45 11.61
N PHE A 33 35.49 10.37 12.80
CA PHE A 33 34.25 9.62 13.02
C PHE A 33 33.06 10.22 12.26
N ARG A 34 32.96 11.54 12.15
CA ARG A 34 31.91 12.19 11.33
C ARG A 34 32.08 11.91 9.84
N SER A 35 33.30 11.93 9.31
CA SER A 35 33.52 11.62 7.89
C SER A 35 33.24 10.16 7.55
N LEU A 36 33.53 9.23 8.44
CA LEU A 36 33.21 7.80 8.27
C LEU A 36 31.69 7.57 8.29
N ASN A 37 30.97 8.19 9.21
CA ASN A 37 29.51 8.09 9.28
C ASN A 37 28.84 8.78 8.08
N SER A 38 29.38 9.89 7.58
CA SER A 38 28.83 10.60 6.42
C SER A 38 29.02 9.80 5.12
N SER A 39 30.15 9.14 4.93
CA SER A 39 30.40 8.30 3.74
C SER A 39 29.57 7.01 3.75
N ALA A 40 29.46 6.35 4.92
CA ALA A 40 28.61 5.17 5.08
C ALA A 40 27.13 5.53 4.89
N SER A 41 26.71 6.72 5.34
CA SER A 41 25.34 7.22 5.21
C SER A 41 24.93 7.49 3.75
N SER A 42 25.84 7.90 2.88
CA SER A 42 25.50 8.25 1.49
C SER A 42 25.11 7.04 0.63
N VAL A 43 25.79 5.90 0.80
CA VAL A 43 25.55 4.69 -0.02
C VAL A 43 24.32 3.88 0.40
N ILE A 44 23.87 4.05 1.65
CA ILE A 44 22.64 3.43 2.18
C ILE A 44 21.48 4.43 2.27
N SER A 45 21.71 5.67 1.86
CA SER A 45 20.68 6.72 1.88
C SER A 45 19.55 6.36 0.90
N PRO A 46 18.28 6.39 1.36
CA PRO A 46 17.14 6.20 0.50
C PRO A 46 17.07 7.25 -0.60
N GLN A 47 16.94 6.79 -1.84
CA GLN A 47 16.79 7.62 -3.03
C GLN A 47 15.48 7.26 -3.74
N LYS A 48 14.93 8.19 -4.53
CA LYS A 48 13.69 8.00 -5.30
C LYS A 48 12.53 7.48 -4.43
N ILE A 49 12.41 8.01 -3.21
CA ILE A 49 11.35 7.63 -2.27
C ILE A 49 9.99 7.93 -2.90
N LYS A 50 9.10 6.94 -2.90
CA LYS A 50 7.70 7.10 -3.35
C LYS A 50 6.75 6.53 -2.30
N ILE A 51 5.62 7.21 -2.13
CA ILE A 51 4.47 6.75 -1.37
C ILE A 51 3.39 6.41 -2.39
N THR A 52 2.90 5.19 -2.38
CA THR A 52 1.97 4.65 -3.37
C THR A 52 0.90 3.80 -2.68
N ASN A 53 -0.10 3.32 -3.41
CA ASN A 53 -1.14 2.42 -2.90
C ASN A 53 -1.85 2.98 -1.65
N ILE A 54 -2.15 4.30 -1.62
CA ILE A 54 -2.80 4.88 -0.44
C ILE A 54 -4.26 4.41 -0.40
N GLY A 55 -4.55 3.49 0.52
CA GLY A 55 -5.87 2.92 0.77
C GLY A 55 -6.56 3.52 1.99
N SER A 56 -7.54 2.80 2.54
CA SER A 56 -8.18 3.13 3.81
C SER A 56 -7.39 2.64 5.02
N ASN A 57 -6.66 1.55 4.88
CA ASN A 57 -5.98 0.86 5.98
C ASN A 57 -4.55 0.44 5.64
N PHE A 58 -4.00 0.92 4.53
CA PHE A 58 -2.62 0.67 4.12
C PHE A 58 -2.08 1.77 3.20
N PHE A 59 -0.76 1.83 3.07
CA PHE A 59 -0.01 2.49 2.00
C PHE A 59 1.33 1.78 1.78
N ALA A 60 1.95 1.96 0.62
CA ALA A 60 3.27 1.43 0.33
C ALA A 60 4.33 2.53 0.31
N VAL A 61 5.51 2.23 0.82
CA VAL A 61 6.71 3.08 0.72
C VAL A 61 7.78 2.30 -0.04
N SER A 62 8.33 2.91 -1.07
CA SER A 62 9.39 2.31 -1.86
C SER A 62 10.55 3.28 -2.04
N TRP A 63 11.76 2.74 -2.12
CA TRP A 63 12.99 3.51 -2.38
C TRP A 63 14.09 2.61 -2.94
N ILE A 64 15.15 3.23 -3.40
CA ILE A 64 16.38 2.52 -3.77
C ILE A 64 17.55 3.01 -2.93
N THR A 65 18.56 2.15 -2.78
CA THR A 65 19.85 2.49 -2.17
C THR A 65 20.99 2.14 -3.14
N GLN A 66 22.10 2.85 -3.04
CA GLN A 66 23.24 2.62 -3.92
C GLN A 66 23.88 1.24 -3.66
N ASN A 67 23.99 0.85 -2.39
CA ASN A 67 24.45 -0.47 -1.97
C ASN A 67 23.31 -1.25 -1.30
N PRO A 68 23.33 -2.60 -1.40
CA PRO A 68 22.35 -3.42 -0.69
C PRO A 68 22.32 -3.10 0.80
N SER A 69 21.13 -2.84 1.33
CA SER A 69 20.89 -2.49 2.73
C SER A 69 19.65 -3.18 3.27
N THR A 70 19.52 -3.26 4.59
CA THR A 70 18.23 -3.62 5.21
C THR A 70 17.28 -2.44 5.15
N GLY A 71 15.99 -2.68 4.92
CA GLY A 71 14.96 -1.64 4.80
C GLY A 71 13.79 -1.86 5.74
N LEU A 72 13.44 -0.80 6.51
CA LEU A 72 12.31 -0.79 7.44
C LEU A 72 11.62 0.58 7.36
N VAL A 73 10.34 0.61 7.67
CA VAL A 73 9.59 1.85 7.89
C VAL A 73 9.15 1.88 9.35
N GLN A 74 9.56 2.93 10.06
CA GLN A 74 9.09 3.26 11.40
C GLN A 74 7.97 4.28 11.29
N PHE A 75 6.78 4.02 11.86
CA PHE A 75 5.60 4.84 11.65
C PHE A 75 4.72 4.96 12.89
N GLY A 76 3.76 5.88 12.84
CA GLY A 76 2.79 6.09 13.91
C GLY A 76 1.85 7.25 13.61
N GLU A 77 0.79 7.39 14.40
CA GLU A 77 -0.18 8.49 14.32
C GLU A 77 0.39 9.81 14.88
N ASN A 78 1.51 9.76 15.55
CA ASN A 78 2.20 10.90 16.15
C ASN A 78 3.72 10.80 15.94
N ALA A 79 4.46 11.80 16.38
CA ALA A 79 5.91 11.88 16.18
C ALA A 79 6.73 10.84 16.97
N SER A 80 6.13 10.04 17.87
CA SER A 80 6.85 8.99 18.62
C SER A 80 7.18 7.78 17.73
N LEU A 81 6.42 7.55 16.65
CA LEU A 81 6.66 6.50 15.66
C LEU A 81 6.91 5.12 16.30
N GLU A 82 5.89 4.58 16.96
CA GLU A 82 6.06 3.41 17.84
C GLU A 82 6.07 2.07 17.10
N GLU A 83 5.65 2.04 15.84
CA GLU A 83 5.49 0.82 15.05
C GLU A 83 6.58 0.68 13.98
N LEU A 84 6.86 -0.57 13.59
CA LEU A 84 7.87 -0.94 12.59
C LEU A 84 7.29 -1.92 11.59
N LYS A 85 7.52 -1.67 10.29
CA LYS A 85 7.25 -2.62 9.21
C LYS A 85 8.54 -2.91 8.44
N LYS A 86 8.75 -4.19 8.12
CA LYS A 86 9.87 -4.66 7.31
C LYS A 86 9.55 -4.59 5.82
N ASP A 87 10.58 -4.70 5.00
CA ASP A 87 10.40 -4.99 3.58
C ASP A 87 9.46 -6.19 3.40
N ILE A 88 8.60 -6.14 2.39
CA ILE A 88 7.56 -7.15 2.18
C ILE A 88 8.15 -8.56 2.04
N ARG A 89 9.36 -8.69 1.51
CA ARG A 89 10.08 -9.96 1.35
C ARG A 89 10.57 -10.54 2.68
N ASP A 90 10.65 -9.71 3.72
CA ASP A 90 11.19 -10.09 5.05
C ASP A 90 10.13 -10.21 6.14
N GLN A 91 8.86 -9.97 5.84
CA GLN A 91 7.81 -9.91 6.86
C GLN A 91 7.72 -11.19 7.70
N ASN A 92 7.93 -12.33 7.07
CA ASN A 92 7.89 -13.64 7.73
C ASN A 92 9.27 -14.16 8.21
N ASN A 93 10.32 -13.39 7.94
CA ASN A 93 11.67 -13.77 8.32
C ASN A 93 12.06 -13.15 9.67
N SER A 94 12.72 -13.91 10.53
CA SER A 94 13.27 -13.38 11.77
C SER A 94 14.37 -12.34 11.52
N LYS A 95 15.10 -12.47 10.40
CA LYS A 95 16.20 -11.61 10.00
C LYS A 95 15.84 -10.88 8.69
N SER A 96 16.13 -9.57 8.62
CA SER A 96 16.00 -8.81 7.39
C SER A 96 17.20 -9.06 6.46
N GLU A 97 16.92 -9.28 5.19
CA GLU A 97 17.92 -9.40 4.14
C GLU A 97 18.29 -8.02 3.56
N LYS A 98 19.32 -7.98 2.72
CA LYS A 98 19.83 -6.75 2.11
C LYS A 98 19.42 -6.64 0.65
N TYR A 99 18.78 -5.54 0.33
CA TYR A 99 18.30 -5.23 -1.02
C TYR A 99 18.77 -3.85 -1.47
N GLN A 100 18.80 -3.59 -2.77
CA GLN A 100 18.98 -2.24 -3.33
C GLN A 100 17.64 -1.55 -3.61
N THR A 101 16.65 -2.33 -4.03
CA THR A 101 15.25 -1.88 -4.12
C THR A 101 14.51 -2.26 -2.85
N HIS A 102 13.76 -1.34 -2.27
CA HIS A 102 13.00 -1.56 -1.04
C HIS A 102 11.52 -1.30 -1.28
N TYR A 103 10.69 -2.18 -0.75
CA TYR A 103 9.25 -2.08 -0.82
C TYR A 103 8.62 -2.49 0.52
N VAL A 104 8.06 -1.52 1.22
CA VAL A 104 7.45 -1.73 2.53
C VAL A 104 5.97 -1.41 2.43
N LEU A 105 5.13 -2.41 2.69
CA LEU A 105 3.71 -2.23 2.85
C LEU A 105 3.41 -1.94 4.33
N VAL A 106 2.87 -0.77 4.60
CA VAL A 106 2.39 -0.37 5.93
C VAL A 106 0.89 -0.59 5.95
N ASP A 107 0.44 -1.58 6.68
CA ASP A 107 -0.94 -2.06 6.76
C ASP A 107 -1.51 -2.01 8.17
N ASN A 108 -2.76 -2.43 8.36
CA ASN A 108 -3.51 -2.39 9.63
C ASN A 108 -3.69 -0.97 10.17
N LEU A 109 -3.86 -0.01 9.28
CA LEU A 109 -4.05 1.39 9.61
C LEU A 109 -5.53 1.74 9.82
N LYS A 110 -5.78 2.85 10.51
CA LYS A 110 -7.11 3.45 10.60
C LYS A 110 -7.40 4.27 9.34
N ALA A 111 -8.66 4.26 8.93
CA ALA A 111 -9.13 5.10 7.83
C ALA A 111 -9.12 6.60 8.22
N GLU A 112 -9.03 7.47 7.23
CA GLU A 112 -9.08 8.93 7.38
C GLU A 112 -8.11 9.47 8.43
N THR A 113 -6.97 8.78 8.61
CA THR A 113 -6.01 9.06 9.67
C THR A 113 -4.68 9.48 9.09
N LYS A 114 -4.08 10.52 9.67
CA LYS A 114 -2.75 10.99 9.29
C LYS A 114 -1.69 10.18 10.01
N TYR A 115 -0.74 9.64 9.25
CA TYR A 115 0.41 8.91 9.73
C TYR A 115 1.69 9.66 9.43
N PHE A 116 2.65 9.48 10.33
CA PHE A 116 4.02 9.96 10.19
C PHE A 116 4.94 8.76 10.06
N PHE A 117 6.01 8.88 9.27
CA PHE A 117 6.98 7.78 9.15
C PHE A 117 8.40 8.25 8.86
N LYS A 118 9.36 7.38 9.14
CA LYS A 118 10.77 7.48 8.76
C LYS A 118 11.23 6.18 8.14
N ILE A 119 12.23 6.27 7.28
CA ILE A 119 12.86 5.09 6.67
C ILE A 119 14.08 4.73 7.52
N ILE A 120 14.23 3.47 7.86
CA ILE A 120 15.41 2.93 8.53
C ILE A 120 16.17 2.07 7.52
N SER A 121 17.41 2.45 7.22
CA SER A 121 18.31 1.73 6.31
C SER A 121 19.62 1.42 7.04
N GLU A 122 20.00 0.14 7.15
CA GLU A 122 21.14 -0.33 7.95
C GLU A 122 21.16 0.27 9.37
N GLY A 123 19.99 0.42 10.00
CA GLY A 123 19.84 1.01 11.33
C GLY A 123 19.95 2.54 11.39
N ALA A 124 20.27 3.21 10.29
CA ALA A 124 20.25 4.67 10.21
C ALA A 124 18.84 5.17 9.85
N SER A 125 18.39 6.22 10.54
CA SER A 125 17.06 6.83 10.32
C SER A 125 17.15 7.96 9.31
N PHE A 126 16.25 7.94 8.33
CA PHE A 126 16.12 8.94 7.27
C PHE A 126 14.71 9.53 7.28
N ASP A 127 14.65 10.84 7.19
CA ASP A 127 13.41 11.61 7.20
C ASP A 127 13.40 12.69 6.10
N ASN A 128 12.32 13.44 6.01
CA ASN A 128 12.20 14.56 5.08
C ASN A 128 12.71 15.86 5.72
N SER A 129 14.01 16.11 5.60
CA SER A 129 14.64 17.36 6.09
C SER A 129 14.37 17.66 7.56
N GLN A 130 14.65 16.69 8.43
CA GLN A 130 14.46 16.75 9.91
C GLN A 130 12.98 16.66 10.36
N LYS A 131 12.08 16.32 9.45
CA LYS A 131 10.67 16.04 9.77
C LYS A 131 10.34 14.64 9.28
N PRO A 132 9.48 13.88 9.94
CA PRO A 132 8.99 12.63 9.38
C PRO A 132 8.24 12.88 8.06
N PHE A 133 8.20 11.88 7.20
CA PHE A 133 7.27 11.87 6.07
C PHE A 133 5.84 11.79 6.60
N GLU A 134 4.89 12.27 5.82
CA GLU A 134 3.48 12.30 6.18
C GLU A 134 2.64 11.64 5.07
N VAL A 135 1.61 10.92 5.47
CA VAL A 135 0.60 10.33 4.60
C VAL A 135 -0.73 10.29 5.32
N THR A 136 -1.83 10.46 4.60
CA THR A 136 -3.18 10.33 5.16
C THR A 136 -3.90 9.21 4.43
N THR A 137 -4.52 8.29 5.17
CA THR A 137 -5.33 7.21 4.61
C THR A 137 -6.69 7.74 4.15
N GLY A 138 -7.27 7.09 3.14
CA GLY A 138 -8.61 7.45 2.66
C GLY A 138 -9.73 6.87 3.55
N PRO A 139 -11.00 7.23 3.28
CA PRO A 139 -12.16 6.66 3.96
C PRO A 139 -12.35 5.18 3.62
N THR A 140 -12.97 4.43 4.52
CA THR A 140 -13.37 3.04 4.24
C THR A 140 -14.44 3.03 3.16
N LYS A 141 -14.11 2.42 2.02
CA LYS A 141 -15.01 2.22 0.89
C LYS A 141 -14.75 0.86 0.26
N ILE A 142 -15.79 0.24 -0.24
CA ILE A 142 -15.71 -1.02 -0.99
C ILE A 142 -15.67 -0.66 -2.47
N PRO A 143 -14.67 -1.14 -3.23
CA PRO A 143 -14.68 -0.96 -4.67
C PRO A 143 -15.85 -1.74 -5.28
N THR A 144 -16.50 -1.14 -6.26
CA THR A 144 -17.66 -1.74 -6.93
C THR A 144 -17.28 -2.83 -7.92
N ASP A 145 -15.99 -2.97 -8.18
CA ASP A 145 -15.50 -3.74 -9.31
C ASP A 145 -14.16 -4.42 -9.00
N ASN A 146 -13.78 -5.39 -9.82
CA ASN A 146 -12.52 -6.10 -9.72
C ASN A 146 -11.75 -5.92 -11.03
N ASP A 147 -10.81 -4.98 -11.05
CA ASP A 147 -9.97 -4.67 -12.19
C ASP A 147 -8.50 -4.79 -11.81
N ILE A 148 -7.70 -5.48 -12.63
CA ILE A 148 -6.34 -5.87 -12.30
C ILE A 148 -5.45 -5.66 -13.52
N ALA A 149 -4.42 -4.85 -13.39
CA ALA A 149 -3.30 -4.83 -14.31
C ALA A 149 -2.24 -5.83 -13.85
N GLN A 150 -1.69 -6.61 -14.78
CA GLN A 150 -0.66 -7.60 -14.49
C GLN A 150 0.29 -7.80 -15.66
N GLY A 151 1.48 -8.30 -15.38
CA GLY A 151 2.46 -8.57 -16.41
C GLY A 151 3.74 -9.17 -15.86
N ARG A 152 4.79 -9.18 -16.68
CA ARG A 152 6.08 -9.75 -16.31
C ARG A 152 7.20 -8.81 -16.71
N ILE A 153 8.20 -8.68 -15.82
CA ILE A 153 9.43 -7.93 -16.07
C ILE A 153 10.56 -8.92 -16.29
N LEU A 154 11.33 -8.68 -17.32
CA LEU A 154 12.51 -9.48 -17.68
C LEU A 154 13.77 -8.59 -17.67
N THR A 155 14.92 -9.19 -17.39
CA THR A 155 16.22 -8.56 -17.60
C THR A 155 16.52 -8.41 -19.11
N ALA A 156 17.59 -7.70 -19.46
CA ALA A 156 18.02 -7.59 -20.85
C ALA A 156 18.33 -8.97 -21.49
N GLU A 157 18.73 -9.94 -20.67
CA GLU A 157 19.02 -11.33 -21.05
C GLU A 157 17.76 -12.22 -21.09
N LYS A 158 16.57 -11.62 -20.97
CA LYS A 158 15.28 -12.29 -20.96
C LYS A 158 15.08 -13.29 -19.80
N GLN A 159 15.76 -13.06 -18.67
CA GLN A 159 15.54 -13.79 -17.43
C GLN A 159 14.52 -13.05 -16.56
N PRO A 160 13.79 -13.73 -15.67
CA PRO A 160 12.89 -13.07 -14.72
C PRO A 160 13.63 -12.00 -13.90
N ALA A 161 13.08 -10.80 -13.84
CA ALA A 161 13.61 -9.70 -13.03
C ALA A 161 12.91 -9.68 -11.68
N THR A 162 13.54 -10.28 -10.67
CA THR A 162 13.01 -10.42 -9.30
C THR A 162 13.25 -9.17 -8.47
N GLY A 163 12.29 -8.80 -7.63
CA GLY A 163 12.43 -7.70 -6.66
C GLY A 163 12.49 -6.32 -7.30
N VAL A 164 11.96 -6.18 -8.49
CA VAL A 164 11.86 -4.92 -9.23
C VAL A 164 10.53 -4.24 -8.88
N ILE A 165 10.54 -2.92 -8.74
CA ILE A 165 9.36 -2.16 -8.40
C ILE A 165 8.67 -1.67 -9.67
N VAL A 166 7.40 -2.00 -9.80
CA VAL A 166 6.53 -1.55 -10.89
C VAL A 166 5.58 -0.50 -10.35
N TYR A 167 5.53 0.67 -10.97
CA TYR A 167 4.60 1.74 -10.68
C TYR A 167 3.64 1.87 -11.85
N LEU A 168 2.35 1.97 -11.56
CA LEU A 168 1.32 2.24 -12.54
C LEU A 168 0.59 3.52 -12.16
N SER A 169 0.47 4.42 -13.10
CA SER A 169 -0.16 5.72 -12.92
C SER A 169 -1.29 5.93 -13.92
N ILE A 170 -2.43 6.35 -13.42
CA ILE A 170 -3.58 6.84 -14.19
C ILE A 170 -3.73 8.34 -13.90
N ALA A 171 -4.17 9.10 -14.87
CA ALA A 171 -4.37 10.54 -14.70
C ALA A 171 -5.32 10.85 -13.53
N ASN A 172 -4.96 11.83 -12.70
CA ASN A 172 -5.73 12.29 -11.53
C ASN A 172 -5.95 11.24 -10.43
N ALA A 173 -5.14 10.18 -10.42
CA ALA A 173 -5.25 9.11 -9.43
C ALA A 173 -3.93 8.90 -8.66
N VAL A 174 -4.01 8.29 -7.51
CA VAL A 174 -2.85 7.87 -6.70
C VAL A 174 -2.11 6.78 -7.45
N THR A 175 -0.81 6.95 -7.64
CA THR A 175 0.04 5.94 -8.26
C THR A 175 -0.03 4.63 -7.48
N GLN A 176 -0.27 3.54 -8.19
CA GLN A 176 -0.21 2.19 -7.65
C GLN A 176 1.17 1.58 -7.86
N SER A 177 1.51 0.59 -7.08
CA SER A 177 2.80 -0.11 -7.25
C SER A 177 2.74 -1.55 -6.78
N ALA A 178 3.64 -2.35 -7.32
CA ALA A 178 3.91 -3.72 -6.90
C ALA A 178 5.41 -4.02 -6.98
N ILE A 179 5.84 -5.09 -6.33
CA ILE A 179 7.19 -5.64 -6.48
C ILE A 179 7.10 -6.97 -7.21
N THR A 180 8.03 -7.24 -8.12
CA THR A 180 8.02 -8.50 -8.87
C THR A 180 8.43 -9.69 -8.02
N ASP A 181 7.79 -10.83 -8.25
CA ASP A 181 8.10 -12.13 -7.65
C ASP A 181 9.37 -12.77 -8.25
N SER A 182 9.68 -14.00 -7.84
CA SER A 182 10.84 -14.76 -8.33
C SER A 182 10.76 -15.11 -9.82
N MET A 183 9.58 -15.04 -10.43
CA MET A 183 9.34 -15.27 -11.86
C MET A 183 9.26 -13.97 -12.67
N GLY A 184 9.45 -12.82 -12.01
CA GLY A 184 9.34 -11.49 -12.60
C GLY A 184 7.90 -11.00 -12.77
N ASN A 185 6.90 -11.72 -12.26
CA ASN A 185 5.50 -11.33 -12.38
C ASN A 185 5.16 -10.21 -11.38
N TRP A 186 4.23 -9.37 -11.78
CA TRP A 186 3.65 -8.32 -10.95
C TRP A 186 2.14 -8.24 -11.18
N MET A 187 1.43 -7.72 -10.19
CA MET A 187 -0.01 -7.51 -10.24
C MET A 187 -0.38 -6.26 -9.43
N ILE A 188 -1.26 -5.44 -9.99
CA ILE A 188 -1.76 -4.20 -9.37
C ILE A 188 -3.28 -4.19 -9.49
N PRO A 189 -4.02 -4.18 -8.36
CA PRO A 189 -5.48 -4.07 -8.36
C PRO A 189 -5.89 -2.63 -8.65
N LEU A 190 -6.25 -2.34 -9.89
CA LEU A 190 -6.68 -1.00 -10.33
C LEU A 190 -7.98 -0.55 -9.68
N SER A 191 -8.85 -1.48 -9.34
CA SER A 191 -10.09 -1.21 -8.60
C SER A 191 -9.87 -0.52 -7.24
N LEU A 192 -8.67 -0.62 -6.66
CA LEU A 192 -8.28 0.06 -5.42
C LEU A 192 -7.69 1.45 -5.62
N THR A 193 -7.47 1.84 -6.87
CA THR A 193 -6.87 3.14 -7.19
C THR A 193 -7.80 4.28 -6.76
N ARG A 194 -7.32 5.17 -5.92
CA ARG A 194 -8.07 6.33 -5.45
C ARG A 194 -7.74 7.58 -6.26
N ASN A 195 -8.69 8.51 -6.30
CA ASN A 195 -8.42 9.87 -6.76
C ASN A 195 -7.38 10.54 -5.84
N LEU A 196 -6.75 11.62 -6.31
CA LEU A 196 -5.72 12.35 -5.53
C LEU A 196 -6.25 12.95 -4.22
N ASP A 197 -7.56 13.18 -4.10
CA ASP A 197 -8.22 13.62 -2.87
C ASP A 197 -8.44 12.49 -1.86
N LEU A 198 -8.20 11.24 -2.25
CA LEU A 198 -8.40 9.99 -1.51
C LEU A 198 -9.85 9.67 -1.16
N MET A 199 -10.80 10.53 -1.49
CA MET A 199 -12.19 10.41 -1.04
C MET A 199 -12.99 9.35 -1.80
N THR A 200 -12.61 9.08 -3.06
CA THR A 200 -13.30 8.10 -3.92
C THR A 200 -12.30 7.25 -4.68
N PHE A 201 -12.74 6.09 -5.14
CA PHE A 201 -11.98 5.35 -6.15
C PHE A 201 -11.99 6.10 -7.46
N SER A 202 -10.91 5.97 -8.23
CA SER A 202 -10.76 6.57 -9.54
C SER A 202 -11.78 5.97 -10.50
N ASN A 203 -12.49 6.85 -11.20
CA ASN A 203 -13.40 6.44 -12.28
C ASN A 203 -12.67 6.62 -13.61
N TYR A 204 -12.36 5.53 -14.29
CA TYR A 204 -11.64 5.51 -15.55
C TYR A 204 -12.31 4.57 -16.56
N ASP A 205 -12.07 4.81 -17.84
CA ASP A 205 -12.56 3.96 -18.92
C ASP A 205 -11.69 2.69 -19.04
N ARG A 206 -12.25 1.52 -18.74
CA ARG A 206 -11.57 0.22 -18.81
C ARG A 206 -11.10 -0.20 -20.21
N SER A 207 -11.54 0.50 -21.23
CA SER A 207 -11.19 0.18 -22.61
C SER A 207 -10.23 1.18 -23.24
N ALA A 208 -10.09 2.38 -22.65
CA ALA A 208 -9.42 3.49 -23.32
C ALA A 208 -8.58 4.39 -22.40
N GLN A 209 -8.61 4.17 -21.08
CA GLN A 209 -7.81 4.98 -20.15
C GLN A 209 -6.32 4.77 -20.42
N VAL A 210 -5.59 5.85 -20.61
CA VAL A 210 -4.14 5.82 -20.73
C VAL A 210 -3.51 5.55 -19.38
N GLU A 211 -2.57 4.62 -19.37
CA GLU A 211 -1.76 4.19 -18.24
C GLU A 211 -0.29 4.37 -18.55
N GLU A 212 0.45 4.79 -17.53
CA GLU A 212 1.89 4.89 -17.57
C GLU A 212 2.49 3.92 -16.55
N ILE A 213 3.20 2.91 -17.05
CA ILE A 213 3.96 1.98 -16.21
C ILE A 213 5.41 2.44 -16.19
N PHE A 214 5.96 2.61 -14.99
CA PHE A 214 7.37 2.87 -14.77
C PHE A 214 7.98 1.77 -13.91
N VAL A 215 9.04 1.14 -14.41
CA VAL A 215 9.73 0.04 -13.75
C VAL A 215 11.05 0.54 -13.19
N GLN A 216 11.32 0.28 -11.92
CA GLN A 216 12.54 0.65 -11.22
C GLN A 216 13.22 -0.61 -10.66
N ALA A 217 14.31 -1.03 -11.29
CA ALA A 217 15.30 -1.90 -10.68
C ALA A 217 16.35 -1.02 -9.93
N ASP A 218 17.45 -1.60 -9.47
CA ASP A 218 18.53 -0.87 -8.83
C ASP A 218 19.08 0.29 -9.70
N SER A 219 19.74 -0.01 -10.80
CA SER A 219 20.30 0.97 -11.73
C SER A 219 19.55 1.07 -13.05
N GLN A 220 18.67 0.11 -13.37
CA GLN A 220 17.93 0.03 -14.63
C GLN A 220 16.48 0.45 -14.46
N THR A 221 15.92 1.02 -15.51
CA THR A 221 14.51 1.40 -15.56
C THR A 221 13.90 0.96 -16.87
N ALA A 222 12.59 0.85 -16.92
CA ALA A 222 11.82 0.72 -18.14
C ALA A 222 10.54 1.57 -18.03
N SER A 223 9.94 1.92 -19.17
CA SER A 223 8.65 2.61 -19.17
C SER A 223 7.75 2.05 -20.27
N VAL A 224 6.44 2.06 -20.00
CA VAL A 224 5.42 1.62 -20.94
C VAL A 224 4.26 2.59 -20.88
N SER A 225 3.84 3.09 -22.03
CA SER A 225 2.56 3.80 -22.18
C SER A 225 1.58 2.87 -22.89
N LEU A 226 0.45 2.58 -22.28
CA LEU A 226 -0.58 1.68 -22.82
C LEU A 226 -1.97 2.19 -22.44
N THR A 227 -2.99 1.43 -22.81
CA THR A 227 -4.36 1.67 -22.37
C THR A 227 -4.87 0.47 -21.57
N THR A 228 -5.84 0.70 -20.70
CA THR A 228 -6.49 -0.30 -19.85
C THR A 228 -7.01 -1.53 -20.57
N ILE A 229 -7.19 -1.49 -21.90
CA ILE A 229 -7.55 -2.67 -22.69
C ILE A 229 -6.38 -3.67 -22.87
N ASN A 230 -5.14 -3.22 -22.64
CA ASN A 230 -3.90 -3.98 -22.87
C ASN A 230 -3.10 -4.23 -21.57
N ASP A 231 -3.71 -4.06 -20.41
CA ASP A 231 -3.04 -4.14 -19.11
C ASP A 231 -3.17 -5.52 -18.43
N ASN A 232 -3.96 -6.44 -19.03
CA ASN A 232 -4.22 -7.76 -18.44
C ASN A 232 -4.21 -8.90 -19.48
N PRO A 233 -3.02 -9.49 -19.79
CA PRO A 233 -1.70 -9.10 -19.32
C PRO A 233 -1.03 -8.02 -20.18
N VAL A 234 -0.20 -7.18 -19.54
CA VAL A 234 0.77 -6.35 -20.25
C VAL A 234 1.80 -7.26 -20.93
N PRO A 235 2.22 -7.00 -22.17
CA PRO A 235 3.34 -7.70 -22.78
C PRO A 235 4.61 -7.67 -21.94
N ASP A 236 5.47 -8.69 -22.07
CA ASP A 236 6.74 -8.76 -21.34
C ASP A 236 7.56 -7.47 -21.48
N ILE A 237 7.95 -6.87 -20.37
CA ILE A 237 8.73 -5.63 -20.31
C ILE A 237 10.19 -6.00 -20.03
N LEU A 238 11.10 -5.62 -20.93
CA LEU A 238 12.53 -5.78 -20.70
C LEU A 238 13.09 -4.52 -20.00
N LEU A 239 13.88 -4.72 -18.97
CA LEU A 239 14.63 -3.62 -18.33
C LEU A 239 15.53 -2.92 -19.35
N GLY A 240 15.64 -1.60 -19.22
CA GLY A 240 16.39 -0.76 -20.13
C GLY A 240 15.63 -0.35 -21.41
N GLN A 241 14.37 -0.76 -21.60
CA GLN A 241 13.59 -0.45 -22.77
C GLN A 241 12.42 0.48 -22.44
N ASN A 242 11.97 1.23 -23.45
CA ASN A 242 10.76 2.06 -23.38
C ASN A 242 9.77 1.62 -24.47
N TYR A 243 8.51 1.47 -24.10
CA TYR A 243 7.47 0.98 -24.99
C TYR A 243 6.35 2.01 -25.13
N ASN A 244 5.83 2.15 -26.34
CA ASN A 244 4.58 2.85 -26.60
C ASN A 244 3.60 1.86 -27.21
N LEU A 245 2.64 1.41 -26.42
CA LEU A 245 1.65 0.39 -26.79
C LEU A 245 0.23 1.00 -26.93
N LEU A 246 0.10 2.32 -26.99
CA LEU A 246 -1.18 3.03 -27.03
C LEU A 246 -2.06 2.63 -28.24
N ASN A 247 -1.44 2.25 -29.37
CA ASN A 247 -2.13 1.88 -30.61
C ASN A 247 -2.11 0.37 -30.86
N GLN A 248 -1.70 -0.45 -29.90
CA GLN A 248 -1.72 -1.90 -30.05
C GLN A 248 -3.11 -2.44 -29.71
N MET A 249 -3.60 -3.36 -30.55
CA MET A 249 -4.79 -4.15 -30.20
C MET A 249 -4.45 -5.13 -29.08
N PRO A 250 -5.45 -5.51 -28.25
CA PRO A 250 -5.27 -6.52 -27.21
C PRO A 250 -4.63 -7.77 -27.81
N GLN A 251 -3.55 -8.21 -27.22
CA GLN A 251 -2.95 -9.49 -27.55
C GLN A 251 -3.91 -10.56 -27.03
N ILE A 252 -4.59 -11.26 -27.96
CA ILE A 252 -5.27 -12.49 -27.59
C ILE A 252 -4.17 -13.50 -27.28
N SER A 253 -3.76 -13.54 -26.02
CA SER A 253 -2.82 -14.55 -25.56
C SER A 253 -3.50 -15.90 -25.64
N ASN A 254 -3.12 -16.73 -26.63
CA ASN A 254 -3.47 -18.13 -26.67
C ASN A 254 -2.73 -18.95 -25.60
N THR A 255 -1.86 -18.33 -24.85
CA THR A 255 -1.35 -18.89 -23.60
C THR A 255 -2.46 -18.67 -22.58
N PRO A 256 -2.99 -19.72 -21.92
CA PRO A 256 -3.91 -19.54 -20.82
C PRO A 256 -3.24 -18.55 -19.87
N ALA A 257 -3.92 -17.43 -19.57
CA ALA A 257 -3.54 -16.61 -18.44
C ALA A 257 -3.25 -17.60 -17.30
N PRO A 258 -2.16 -17.43 -16.51
CA PRO A 258 -1.99 -18.28 -15.36
C PRO A 258 -3.30 -18.19 -14.59
N LEU A 259 -4.12 -19.22 -14.75
CA LEU A 259 -5.31 -19.38 -13.94
C LEU A 259 -4.76 -19.39 -12.52
N PHE A 260 -5.05 -18.32 -11.78
CA PHE A 260 -4.99 -18.37 -10.34
C PHE A 260 -6.03 -19.41 -9.93
N GLN A 261 -5.69 -20.67 -10.17
CA GLN A 261 -6.41 -21.77 -9.59
C GLN A 261 -6.25 -21.60 -8.09
N ASN A 262 -7.35 -21.66 -7.39
CA ASN A 262 -7.34 -21.89 -5.96
C ASN A 262 -6.21 -22.89 -5.67
N PRO A 263 -5.25 -22.60 -4.80
CA PRO A 263 -4.12 -23.48 -4.56
C PRO A 263 -4.64 -24.75 -3.88
N GLU A 264 -4.90 -25.77 -4.66
CA GLU A 264 -4.69 -27.12 -4.19
C GLU A 264 -3.18 -27.31 -4.07
N GLU A 265 -2.73 -27.85 -2.95
CA GLU A 265 -1.38 -28.06 -2.46
C GLU A 265 -0.29 -28.08 -3.54
N GLY A 266 0.60 -27.08 -3.58
CA GLY A 266 1.84 -27.12 -4.33
C GLY A 266 2.14 -25.98 -5.29
N SER A 267 1.34 -24.92 -5.37
CA SER A 267 1.62 -23.77 -6.25
C SER A 267 2.60 -22.79 -5.61
N PRO A 268 3.55 -22.21 -6.39
CA PRO A 268 4.51 -21.24 -5.86
C PRO A 268 3.78 -20.01 -5.36
N SER A 269 4.02 -19.69 -4.09
CA SER A 269 3.54 -18.48 -3.42
C SER A 269 3.99 -17.24 -4.19
N PHE A 270 3.04 -16.42 -4.63
CA PHE A 270 3.30 -15.07 -5.12
C PHE A 270 4.07 -14.30 -4.06
N GLY A 271 5.24 -13.79 -4.43
CA GLY A 271 6.23 -13.10 -3.62
C GLY A 271 5.81 -12.63 -2.23
N GLY A 272 6.01 -13.46 -1.24
CA GLY A 272 5.97 -13.07 0.17
C GLY A 272 4.60 -12.95 0.83
N PHE A 273 3.49 -13.08 0.11
CA PHE A 273 2.15 -13.17 0.71
C PHE A 273 1.94 -14.59 1.22
N GLN A 274 2.37 -14.88 2.43
CA GLN A 274 1.92 -16.09 3.11
C GLN A 274 0.43 -15.93 3.34
N GLN A 275 -0.34 -16.79 2.69
CA GLN A 275 -1.71 -17.08 3.04
C GLN A 275 -1.73 -17.46 4.52
N GLU A 276 -2.13 -16.54 5.39
CA GLU A 276 -2.54 -16.97 6.75
C GLU A 276 -3.62 -18.01 6.56
N ASN A 277 -3.46 -19.17 7.22
CA ASN A 277 -4.17 -20.44 6.99
C ASN A 277 -5.70 -20.42 7.20
N ALA A 278 -6.37 -19.29 7.04
CA ALA A 278 -7.81 -19.19 7.04
C ALA A 278 -8.29 -18.54 5.74
N SER A 279 -8.72 -19.33 4.77
CA SER A 279 -9.35 -18.84 3.55
C SER A 279 -10.69 -18.18 3.89
N LEU A 280 -11.00 -17.05 3.22
CA LEU A 280 -12.32 -16.43 3.33
C LEU A 280 -13.38 -17.42 2.84
N SER A 281 -14.35 -17.73 3.68
CA SER A 281 -15.47 -18.60 3.31
C SER A 281 -16.77 -18.16 3.96
N ILE A 282 -17.88 -18.57 3.35
CA ILE A 282 -19.22 -18.52 3.94
C ILE A 282 -19.63 -19.98 4.17
N THR A 283 -19.80 -20.37 5.43
CA THR A 283 -20.17 -21.75 5.80
C THR A 283 -21.68 -21.89 5.90
N SER A 284 -22.38 -20.87 6.36
CA SER A 284 -23.85 -20.82 6.43
C SER A 284 -24.33 -19.44 5.95
N PRO A 285 -25.41 -19.40 5.13
CA PRO A 285 -26.15 -20.50 4.54
C PRO A 285 -25.36 -21.26 3.46
N ALA A 286 -25.81 -22.47 3.10
CA ALA A 286 -25.31 -23.22 1.96
C ALA A 286 -25.67 -22.53 0.65
N GLU A 287 -24.99 -22.89 -0.46
CA GLU A 287 -25.28 -22.34 -1.79
C GLU A 287 -26.71 -22.71 -2.23
N ASN A 288 -27.50 -21.70 -2.61
CA ASN A 288 -28.92 -21.81 -2.99
C ASN A 288 -29.83 -22.35 -1.88
N GLU A 289 -29.43 -22.21 -0.61
CA GLU A 289 -30.27 -22.64 0.53
C GLU A 289 -31.56 -21.82 0.61
N GLN A 290 -32.66 -22.48 0.96
CA GLN A 290 -33.93 -21.85 1.26
C GLN A 290 -34.08 -21.65 2.77
N ILE A 291 -34.29 -20.43 3.21
CA ILE A 291 -34.29 -20.04 4.63
C ILE A 291 -35.68 -19.49 5.00
N ASN A 292 -36.24 -20.01 6.09
CA ASN A 292 -37.50 -19.54 6.65
C ASN A 292 -37.34 -18.32 7.60
N ASN A 293 -36.13 -17.89 7.83
CA ASN A 293 -35.80 -16.76 8.72
C ASN A 293 -35.47 -15.50 7.90
N SER A 294 -36.16 -14.40 8.15
CA SER A 294 -35.90 -13.11 7.49
C SER A 294 -34.64 -12.38 8.01
N GLN A 295 -34.09 -12.80 9.14
CA GLN A 295 -32.78 -12.34 9.65
C GLN A 295 -31.85 -13.54 9.87
N PRO A 296 -31.37 -14.18 8.79
CA PRO A 296 -30.49 -15.32 8.92
C PRO A 296 -29.16 -14.95 9.56
N GLU A 297 -28.56 -15.89 10.25
CA GLU A 297 -27.19 -15.78 10.73
C GLU A 297 -26.24 -16.28 9.65
N PHE A 298 -25.29 -15.44 9.25
CA PHE A 298 -24.21 -15.79 8.35
C PHE A 298 -22.99 -16.13 9.15
N ILE A 299 -22.35 -17.24 8.80
CA ILE A 299 -21.16 -17.76 9.49
C ILE A 299 -20.12 -18.14 8.46
N GLY A 300 -18.84 -17.91 8.78
CA GLY A 300 -17.75 -18.29 7.90
C GLY A 300 -16.37 -18.24 8.56
N THR A 301 -15.35 -18.33 7.73
CA THR A 301 -13.96 -18.18 8.14
C THR A 301 -13.29 -17.05 7.38
N ALA A 302 -12.27 -16.44 7.98
CA ALA A 302 -11.39 -15.42 7.41
C ALA A 302 -10.07 -15.42 8.19
N PRO A 303 -9.03 -14.67 7.77
CA PRO A 303 -7.88 -14.43 8.63
C PRO A 303 -8.28 -13.87 9.98
N LYS A 304 -7.58 -14.28 11.05
CA LYS A 304 -7.85 -13.81 12.43
C LYS A 304 -7.77 -12.27 12.52
N ASP A 305 -8.63 -11.69 13.33
CA ASP A 305 -8.71 -10.25 13.58
C ASP A 305 -8.95 -9.40 12.30
N GLN A 306 -9.31 -10.06 11.17
CA GLN A 306 -9.55 -9.39 9.90
C GLN A 306 -10.91 -8.70 9.90
N GLN A 307 -10.94 -7.41 9.55
CA GLN A 307 -12.18 -6.69 9.27
C GLN A 307 -12.73 -7.14 7.92
N LEU A 308 -14.01 -7.46 7.89
CA LEU A 308 -14.75 -7.95 6.74
C LEU A 308 -15.85 -6.97 6.37
N ASP A 309 -15.98 -6.70 5.09
CA ASP A 309 -17.08 -5.95 4.51
C ASP A 309 -18.14 -6.93 4.01
N ILE A 310 -19.37 -6.71 4.39
CA ILE A 310 -20.53 -7.55 4.05
C ILE A 310 -21.50 -6.73 3.23
N LYS A 311 -21.93 -7.31 2.10
CA LYS A 311 -22.93 -6.74 1.20
C LYS A 311 -24.00 -7.79 0.92
N ILE A 312 -25.27 -7.46 1.12
CA ILE A 312 -26.40 -8.26 0.63
C ILE A 312 -27.08 -7.50 -0.49
N GLU A 313 -27.21 -8.16 -1.63
CA GLU A 313 -27.93 -7.69 -2.81
C GLU A 313 -29.29 -8.39 -2.88
N SER A 314 -30.36 -7.59 -2.98
CA SER A 314 -31.73 -7.98 -3.14
C SER A 314 -32.48 -6.88 -3.92
N GLU A 315 -33.77 -6.64 -3.69
CA GLU A 315 -34.47 -5.44 -4.19
C GLU A 315 -33.90 -4.12 -3.62
N GLY A 316 -33.07 -4.21 -2.56
CA GLY A 316 -32.27 -3.14 -1.96
C GLY A 316 -30.91 -3.67 -1.56
N GLU A 317 -29.94 -2.77 -1.33
CA GLU A 317 -28.61 -3.09 -0.89
C GLU A 317 -28.47 -2.88 0.63
N ILE A 318 -27.94 -3.89 1.33
CA ILE A 318 -27.54 -3.78 2.74
C ILE A 318 -26.04 -3.95 2.80
N SER A 319 -25.34 -2.92 3.28
CA SER A 319 -23.90 -2.95 3.50
C SER A 319 -23.59 -2.82 5.00
N SER A 320 -22.65 -3.62 5.49
CA SER A 320 -22.22 -3.67 6.90
C SER A 320 -20.81 -4.19 7.00
N ASN A 321 -20.27 -4.27 8.21
CA ASN A 321 -18.99 -4.89 8.48
C ASN A 321 -19.06 -5.80 9.71
N THR A 322 -18.09 -6.71 9.81
CA THR A 322 -17.84 -7.56 10.99
C THR A 322 -16.33 -7.82 11.10
N VAL A 323 -15.91 -8.45 12.19
CA VAL A 323 -14.48 -8.81 12.39
C VAL A 323 -14.40 -10.30 12.67
N ALA A 324 -13.46 -10.99 12.03
CA ALA A 324 -13.15 -12.37 12.37
C ALA A 324 -12.48 -12.43 13.76
N ASP A 325 -12.82 -13.41 14.56
CA ASP A 325 -12.23 -13.62 15.87
C ASP A 325 -10.77 -14.15 15.79
N GLN A 326 -10.13 -14.33 16.95
CA GLN A 326 -8.76 -14.86 17.03
C GLN A 326 -8.61 -16.30 16.50
N THR A 327 -9.73 -17.02 16.30
CA THR A 327 -9.76 -18.35 15.68
C THR A 327 -10.03 -18.31 14.18
N GLY A 328 -10.21 -17.10 13.61
CA GLY A 328 -10.53 -16.90 12.20
C GLY A 328 -12.00 -17.18 11.86
N LYS A 329 -12.91 -17.21 12.83
CA LYS A 329 -14.35 -17.34 12.60
C LYS A 329 -15.01 -15.99 12.63
N TRP A 330 -15.99 -15.77 11.76
CA TRP A 330 -16.85 -14.61 11.78
C TRP A 330 -18.31 -15.03 11.74
N GLN A 331 -19.16 -14.18 12.35
CA GLN A 331 -20.62 -14.32 12.29
C GLN A 331 -21.24 -12.93 12.18
N TRP A 332 -22.38 -12.87 11.49
CA TRP A 332 -23.12 -11.63 11.30
C TRP A 332 -24.57 -11.92 10.92
N SER A 333 -25.49 -11.04 11.31
CA SER A 333 -26.89 -11.05 10.88
C SER A 333 -27.30 -9.68 10.37
N PRO A 334 -28.17 -9.58 9.35
CA PRO A 334 -28.64 -8.30 8.84
C PRO A 334 -29.37 -7.51 9.91
N PRO A 335 -29.16 -6.17 9.96
CA PRO A 335 -29.81 -5.31 10.97
C PRO A 335 -31.31 -5.16 10.78
N SER A 336 -31.82 -5.53 9.60
CA SER A 336 -33.25 -5.49 9.26
C SER A 336 -33.68 -6.78 8.56
N ASN A 337 -34.98 -7.05 8.54
CA ASN A 337 -35.54 -8.21 7.87
C ASN A 337 -35.29 -8.13 6.36
N LEU A 338 -34.85 -9.24 5.79
CA LEU A 338 -34.78 -9.42 4.36
C LEU A 338 -36.16 -9.73 3.80
N SER A 339 -36.47 -9.21 2.61
CA SER A 339 -37.72 -9.51 1.89
C SER A 339 -37.72 -10.98 1.45
N PRO A 340 -38.90 -11.61 1.32
CA PRO A 340 -38.98 -12.91 0.67
C PRO A 340 -38.47 -12.84 -0.79
N GLY A 341 -37.65 -13.80 -1.21
CA GLY A 341 -37.09 -13.84 -2.55
C GLY A 341 -35.60 -14.24 -2.57
N PRO A 342 -34.96 -14.22 -3.76
CA PRO A 342 -33.56 -14.53 -3.92
C PRO A 342 -32.68 -13.37 -3.43
N HIS A 343 -31.57 -13.70 -2.77
CA HIS A 343 -30.56 -12.79 -2.26
C HIS A 343 -29.17 -13.33 -2.58
N THR A 344 -28.21 -12.42 -2.66
CA THR A 344 -26.80 -12.77 -2.72
C THR A 344 -26.05 -12.03 -1.63
N ILE A 345 -25.38 -12.75 -0.73
CA ILE A 345 -24.41 -12.18 0.18
C ILE A 345 -23.02 -12.22 -0.43
N THR A 346 -22.30 -11.13 -0.34
CA THR A 346 -20.87 -11.02 -0.68
C THR A 346 -20.11 -10.58 0.57
N VAL A 347 -19.10 -11.34 0.94
CA VAL A 347 -18.18 -11.00 2.01
C VAL A 347 -16.81 -10.75 1.39
N SER A 348 -16.15 -9.66 1.77
CA SER A 348 -14.86 -9.28 1.23
C SER A 348 -13.96 -8.64 2.28
N TYR A 349 -12.65 -8.70 2.03
CA TYR A 349 -11.65 -7.93 2.76
C TYR A 349 -10.47 -7.62 1.83
N THR A 350 -9.69 -6.60 2.18
CA THR A 350 -8.43 -6.31 1.50
C THR A 350 -7.30 -6.96 2.28
N ASP A 351 -6.56 -7.86 1.64
CA ASP A 351 -5.40 -8.51 2.25
C ASP A 351 -4.20 -7.55 2.37
N SER A 352 -3.14 -7.98 3.06
CA SER A 352 -1.93 -7.17 3.25
C SER A 352 -1.21 -6.80 1.96
N GLY A 353 -1.49 -7.49 0.87
CA GLY A 353 -1.01 -7.18 -0.48
C GLY A 353 -1.86 -6.14 -1.21
N GLY A 354 -2.94 -5.67 -0.61
CA GLY A 354 -3.90 -4.78 -1.27
C GLY A 354 -4.89 -5.50 -2.17
N PHE A 355 -4.93 -6.85 -2.17
CA PHE A 355 -5.89 -7.61 -2.97
C PHE A 355 -7.20 -7.78 -2.22
N ILE A 356 -8.30 -7.56 -2.96
CA ILE A 356 -9.63 -7.84 -2.44
C ILE A 356 -9.88 -9.34 -2.55
N ARG A 357 -10.02 -9.97 -1.40
CA ARG A 357 -10.53 -11.32 -1.27
C ARG A 357 -12.03 -11.26 -1.10
N LYS A 358 -12.79 -11.93 -1.95
CA LYS A 358 -14.24 -11.95 -1.84
C LYS A 358 -14.79 -13.35 -2.07
N VAL A 359 -15.89 -13.63 -1.40
CA VAL A 359 -16.72 -14.83 -1.60
C VAL A 359 -18.17 -14.38 -1.65
N SER A 360 -18.94 -14.93 -2.57
CA SER A 360 -20.37 -14.67 -2.71
C SER A 360 -21.16 -15.97 -2.54
N ARG A 361 -22.38 -15.84 -2.00
CA ARG A 361 -23.27 -16.96 -1.77
C ARG A 361 -24.71 -16.55 -2.08
N SER A 362 -25.38 -17.32 -2.91
CA SER A 362 -26.81 -17.13 -3.22
C SER A 362 -27.68 -17.92 -2.23
N PHE A 363 -28.80 -17.36 -1.82
CA PHE A 363 -29.79 -18.00 -0.94
C PHE A 363 -31.19 -17.40 -1.20
N THR A 364 -32.23 -18.06 -0.72
CA THR A 364 -33.60 -17.58 -0.89
C THR A 364 -34.28 -17.50 0.47
N VAL A 365 -34.86 -16.35 0.79
CA VAL A 365 -35.71 -16.17 1.97
C VAL A 365 -37.17 -16.53 1.57
N LEU A 366 -37.73 -17.48 2.28
CA LEU A 366 -39.11 -17.90 2.01
C LEU A 366 -40.12 -16.92 2.66
N ALA A 367 -41.25 -16.75 2.02
CA ALA A 367 -42.34 -16.00 2.61
C ALA A 367 -42.84 -16.69 3.89
N GLN A 368 -43.09 -15.90 4.93
CA GLN A 368 -43.59 -16.42 6.21
C GLN A 368 -44.89 -17.21 6.00
N GLY A 369 -44.86 -18.51 6.31
CA GLY A 369 -46.02 -19.41 6.07
C GLY A 369 -45.82 -20.37 4.88
N SER A 370 -44.76 -20.27 4.10
CA SER A 370 -44.41 -21.27 3.08
C SER A 370 -43.81 -22.51 3.74
N SER A 371 -44.46 -23.66 3.63
CA SER A 371 -43.89 -24.94 4.05
C SER A 371 -43.61 -25.82 2.83
N ASP A 372 -42.51 -26.54 2.81
CA ASP A 372 -42.16 -27.53 1.76
C ASP A 372 -43.07 -28.79 1.79
N LEU A 373 -44.20 -28.74 2.46
CA LEU A 373 -45.15 -29.84 2.39
C LEU A 373 -45.82 -29.83 1.04
N PRO A 374 -45.86 -30.99 0.31
CA PRO A 374 -46.53 -31.06 -0.96
C PRO A 374 -47.97 -30.69 -0.81
N SER A 375 -48.40 -29.64 -1.51
CA SER A 375 -49.79 -29.19 -1.52
C SER A 375 -50.66 -30.26 -2.15
N PHE A 376 -51.57 -30.83 -1.38
CA PHE A 376 -52.65 -31.68 -1.94
C PHE A 376 -53.56 -30.77 -2.73
N THR A 377 -53.51 -30.88 -4.07
CA THR A 377 -54.42 -30.16 -4.97
C THR A 377 -55.84 -30.70 -4.79
N ALA A 378 -56.67 -29.99 -4.07
CA ALA A 378 -58.11 -30.23 -4.11
C ALA A 378 -58.59 -29.71 -5.47
N THR A 379 -59.15 -30.60 -6.27
CA THR A 379 -59.76 -30.31 -7.58
C THR A 379 -61.00 -29.44 -7.38
N PRO A 380 -61.04 -28.19 -7.88
CA PRO A 380 -62.29 -27.43 -7.85
C PRO A 380 -63.15 -27.77 -9.05
N SER A 381 -64.38 -28.17 -8.78
CA SER A 381 -65.48 -28.23 -9.76
C SER A 381 -65.76 -26.86 -10.36
N GLY A 382 -65.84 -26.82 -11.67
CA GLY A 382 -65.89 -25.61 -12.47
C GLY A 382 -67.06 -24.67 -12.27
N LYS A 383 -66.83 -23.41 -12.59
CA LYS A 383 -67.81 -22.46 -13.11
C LYS A 383 -67.16 -21.49 -14.08
N LEU A 384 -67.63 -21.51 -15.32
CA LEU A 384 -67.24 -20.63 -16.42
C LEU A 384 -67.68 -19.20 -16.15
N ILE A 385 -66.84 -18.19 -16.33
CA ILE A 385 -67.24 -16.80 -16.59
C ILE A 385 -66.34 -16.15 -17.62
N THR A 386 -66.98 -15.39 -18.51
CA THR A 386 -66.55 -14.75 -19.74
C THR A 386 -65.56 -13.60 -19.60
N PRO A 387 -64.70 -13.28 -20.58
CA PRO A 387 -63.73 -12.20 -20.50
C PRO A 387 -64.32 -10.84 -20.89
N THR A 388 -63.94 -9.80 -20.12
CA THR A 388 -64.26 -8.40 -20.43
C THR A 388 -62.95 -7.72 -20.92
N THR A 389 -63.12 -6.95 -22.01
CA THR A 389 -62.10 -6.22 -22.74
C THR A 389 -61.54 -5.00 -22.03
N THR A 390 -60.27 -4.80 -22.05
CA THR A 390 -59.52 -3.64 -21.50
C THR A 390 -59.26 -2.59 -22.58
N PRO A 391 -59.40 -1.28 -22.34
CA PRO A 391 -58.93 -0.27 -23.29
C PRO A 391 -57.46 0.12 -23.08
N THR A 392 -56.76 0.24 -24.20
CA THR A 392 -55.39 0.66 -24.35
C THR A 392 -55.22 2.15 -24.12
N SER A 393 -54.30 2.55 -23.25
CA SER A 393 -53.88 3.94 -23.08
C SER A 393 -52.56 4.23 -23.81
N SER A 394 -52.60 5.24 -24.67
CA SER A 394 -51.52 5.72 -25.50
C SER A 394 -50.51 6.54 -24.68
N LEU A 395 -49.23 6.22 -24.79
CA LEU A 395 -48.13 7.00 -24.19
C LEU A 395 -47.65 8.09 -25.15
N LYS A 396 -47.61 9.30 -24.66
CA LYS A 396 -47.12 10.49 -25.33
C LYS A 396 -45.65 10.70 -24.99
N ILE A 397 -44.80 10.69 -26.02
CA ILE A 397 -43.34 10.91 -25.91
C ILE A 397 -43.08 12.43 -25.90
N THR A 398 -42.45 12.92 -24.84
CA THR A 398 -41.95 14.32 -24.75
C THR A 398 -40.43 14.30 -24.94
N VAL A 399 -39.95 14.99 -25.98
CA VAL A 399 -38.51 15.19 -26.28
C VAL A 399 -38.03 16.42 -25.49
N SER A 400 -36.96 16.27 -24.73
CA SER A 400 -36.26 17.35 -24.04
C SER A 400 -35.04 17.81 -24.82
N PRO A 401 -34.70 19.11 -24.87
CA PRO A 401 -33.60 19.62 -25.68
C PRO A 401 -32.21 19.44 -25.02
N SER A 402 -31.23 19.24 -25.89
CA SER A 402 -29.80 19.11 -25.59
C SER A 402 -29.20 20.41 -25.01
N PRO A 403 -28.31 20.35 -24.03
CA PRO A 403 -27.58 21.53 -23.55
C PRO A 403 -26.34 21.84 -24.40
N SER A 404 -26.16 23.12 -24.59
CA SER A 404 -25.08 23.84 -25.27
C SER A 404 -23.71 23.68 -24.62
N LEU A 405 -22.70 23.70 -25.50
CA LEU A 405 -21.27 23.61 -25.16
C LEU A 405 -20.79 24.82 -24.33
N ALA A 406 -20.07 24.57 -23.26
CA ALA A 406 -19.34 25.55 -22.48
C ALA A 406 -17.89 25.72 -23.01
N PRO A 407 -17.27 26.91 -22.86
CA PRO A 407 -16.00 27.24 -23.49
C PRO A 407 -14.79 26.63 -22.79
N THR A 408 -13.85 26.17 -23.58
CA THR A 408 -12.53 25.68 -23.23
C THR A 408 -11.64 26.78 -22.63
N ILE A 409 -11.09 26.54 -21.44
CA ILE A 409 -10.03 27.35 -20.83
C ILE A 409 -8.68 26.69 -21.16
N PRO A 410 -7.66 27.44 -21.65
CA PRO A 410 -6.36 26.84 -21.95
C PRO A 410 -5.58 26.50 -20.67
N TYR A 411 -5.16 25.27 -20.57
CA TYR A 411 -4.31 24.74 -19.52
C TYR A 411 -2.87 25.25 -19.71
N ARG A 412 -2.36 25.98 -18.74
CA ARG A 412 -0.94 26.34 -18.65
C ARG A 412 -0.19 25.28 -17.90
N THR A 413 0.58 24.48 -18.62
CA THR A 413 1.56 23.54 -18.05
C THR A 413 2.76 24.35 -17.54
N SER A 414 2.92 24.46 -16.22
CA SER A 414 4.20 24.78 -15.59
C SER A 414 4.72 23.51 -14.93
N LEU A 415 5.70 22.87 -15.55
CA LEU A 415 6.53 21.89 -14.86
C LEU A 415 7.26 22.58 -13.70
N PRO A 416 7.28 22.01 -12.50
CA PRO A 416 8.25 22.42 -11.51
C PRO A 416 9.63 21.88 -11.92
N SER A 417 10.57 22.80 -12.13
CA SER A 417 11.98 22.49 -12.27
C SER A 417 12.47 21.83 -10.98
N THR A 418 12.91 20.59 -11.08
CA THR A 418 13.67 19.92 -10.04
C THR A 418 15.05 20.56 -9.97
N GLU A 419 15.23 21.58 -9.13
CA GLU A 419 16.55 21.90 -8.61
C GLU A 419 16.99 20.74 -7.71
N SER A 420 18.05 20.06 -8.15
CA SER A 420 18.79 19.10 -7.35
C SER A 420 19.47 19.86 -6.20
N GLY A 421 18.77 20.00 -5.07
CA GLY A 421 19.33 20.50 -3.84
C GLY A 421 20.41 19.54 -3.35
N ILE A 422 21.67 19.94 -3.50
CA ILE A 422 22.81 19.28 -2.86
C ILE A 422 22.60 19.44 -1.35
N TYR A 423 22.23 18.35 -0.67
CA TYR A 423 22.08 18.33 0.78
C TYR A 423 23.43 18.59 1.43
N ARG A 424 23.62 19.81 1.94
CA ARG A 424 24.71 20.14 2.86
C ARG A 424 24.31 19.61 4.24
N SER A 425 24.70 18.38 4.53
CA SER A 425 24.70 17.84 5.89
C SER A 425 25.82 18.50 6.69
N GLY A 426 25.46 19.14 7.76
CA GLY A 426 26.41 19.65 8.76
C GLY A 426 26.11 21.06 9.20
N THR A 427 25.38 21.23 10.31
CA THR A 427 25.31 22.51 10.98
C THR A 427 26.69 22.84 11.54
N THR A 428 27.26 23.97 11.15
CA THR A 428 28.53 24.52 11.69
C THR A 428 28.40 24.91 13.16
N LEU A 429 27.19 24.97 13.71
CA LEU A 429 26.88 25.37 15.07
C LEU A 429 27.64 24.59 16.17
N PRO A 430 27.69 23.24 16.19
CA PRO A 430 28.43 22.52 17.20
C PRO A 430 29.94 22.78 17.14
N THR A 431 30.49 22.91 15.91
CA THR A 431 31.94 23.15 15.75
C THR A 431 32.36 24.55 16.28
N ILE A 432 31.52 25.56 16.05
CA ILE A 432 31.74 26.91 16.55
C ILE A 432 31.60 26.94 18.08
N LEU A 433 30.66 26.21 18.65
CA LEU A 433 30.42 26.14 20.10
C LEU A 433 31.56 25.45 20.81
N PHE A 434 32.11 24.35 20.25
CA PHE A 434 33.28 23.66 20.83
C PHE A 434 34.58 24.45 20.66
N LEU A 435 34.79 25.18 19.56
CA LEU A 435 35.93 26.08 19.39
C LEU A 435 35.84 27.25 20.37
N GLY A 436 34.66 27.82 20.58
CA GLY A 436 34.43 28.90 21.53
C GLY A 436 34.71 28.48 22.98
N LEU A 437 34.19 27.30 23.37
CA LEU A 437 34.41 26.73 24.70
C LEU A 437 35.89 26.41 24.94
N GLY A 438 36.59 25.88 23.95
CA GLY A 438 38.01 25.60 23.99
C GLY A 438 38.84 26.88 24.20
N LEU A 439 38.48 27.95 23.49
CA LEU A 439 39.16 29.26 23.63
C LEU A 439 38.95 29.89 25.02
N ILE A 440 37.76 29.78 25.59
CA ILE A 440 37.44 30.24 26.96
C ILE A 440 38.28 29.49 27.99
N ILE A 441 38.39 28.15 27.85
CA ILE A 441 39.21 27.34 28.78
C ILE A 441 40.70 27.75 28.71
N ILE A 442 41.21 28.03 27.51
CA ILE A 442 42.59 28.49 27.30
C ILE A 442 42.80 29.86 27.95
N LEU A 443 41.84 30.79 27.80
CA LEU A 443 41.93 32.12 28.42
C LEU A 443 41.85 32.06 29.95
N ILE A 444 41.01 31.20 30.51
CA ILE A 444 40.94 30.97 31.95
C ILE A 444 42.25 30.34 32.46
N GLY A 445 42.82 29.39 31.75
CA GLY A 445 44.10 28.77 32.09
C GLY A 445 45.26 29.78 32.05
N ALA A 446 45.28 30.67 31.08
CA ALA A 446 46.27 31.73 30.95
C ALA A 446 46.12 32.80 32.09
N ALA A 447 44.89 33.15 32.47
CA ALA A 447 44.62 34.05 33.58
C ALA A 447 45.07 33.47 34.92
N LEU A 448 44.87 32.16 35.17
CA LEU A 448 45.32 31.47 36.39
C LEU A 448 46.85 31.32 36.50
N ILE A 449 47.58 31.54 35.40
CA ILE A 449 49.05 31.51 35.40
C ILE A 449 49.62 32.93 35.72
N LEU A 450 48.86 33.99 35.47
CA LEU A 450 49.26 35.38 35.65
C LEU A 450 48.91 35.95 37.07
N PHE A 451 48.06 35.25 37.81
CA PHE A 451 47.75 35.48 39.19
C PHE A 451 48.23 34.29 40.06
#